data_c3f770d665a47621e91275260d16ae14
#
_entry.id   c3f770d665a47621e91275260d16ae14
#
_cell.length_a   1.000
_cell.length_b   1.000
_cell.length_c   1.000
_cell.angle_alpha   90.00
_cell.angle_beta   90.00
_cell.angle_gamma   90.00
#
_symmetry.space_group_name_H-M   'P 1'
#
loop_
_entity.id
_entity.type
_entity.pdbx_description
1 polymer ?
#
loop_
_entity_poly.entity_id
_entity_poly.type
_entity_poly.pdbx_seq_one_letter_code
_entity_poly.pdbx_strand_id
1 'polypeptide(L)'
;MKSKTTMKADVKNTLQMHSKAKVDFYKTYLERYIAILSQSPYIKHIRIYDVFCGMGIYEDGGKGSPVVAYDTIKAIYEAHDITNNTEITLILNDKSEERVARVSEYIESNKHSYCNVQLNNLEVDLLLKKIIPEIRHTPTDTRNLIFVDPYGYKEIKKELLLKLMDNGKTEVILFLPISHMQRFTNAAIQDEDSIIQYEPLRDFVYSFFPDANHPIRKSTVNAIDYIHYVADALKFGNKYFATSYFIERDKSNYFALFFISASIFGFEKILETKWTLDEKHGGGFRIPDQMQNLFAEQFAHEVKNDNALRLRHLLEEALKTPKTNKELYEFVVRNEFLPKHANEVLKEMQSSNPKFSVVDVKTGKSARKNAFYLSYKHYNSEPVVIIKIEL
;
A
#
# COMPACT_ATOMS: atom_id res chain seq x y z
N MET A 1 -41.82 17.19 -12.45
CA MET A 1 -41.65 15.74 -12.29
C MET A 1 -40.23 15.47 -11.94
N LYS A 2 -39.94 15.15 -10.66
CA LYS A 2 -38.57 14.84 -10.19
C LYS A 2 -38.30 13.37 -10.50
N SER A 3 -37.41 13.08 -11.44
CA SER A 3 -36.90 11.74 -11.68
C SER A 3 -36.05 11.33 -10.48
N LYS A 4 -36.60 10.49 -9.61
CA LYS A 4 -35.84 9.76 -8.61
C LYS A 4 -34.95 8.75 -9.35
N THR A 5 -33.66 9.02 -9.47
CA THR A 5 -32.67 8.04 -9.87
C THR A 5 -32.57 7.01 -8.75
N THR A 6 -33.34 5.95 -8.86
CA THR A 6 -33.22 4.75 -8.03
C THR A 6 -31.86 4.14 -8.34
N MET A 7 -30.87 4.35 -7.47
CA MET A 7 -29.67 3.50 -7.44
C MET A 7 -30.15 2.06 -7.26
N LYS A 8 -29.80 1.19 -8.23
CA LYS A 8 -30.16 -0.23 -8.19
C LYS A 8 -29.74 -0.83 -6.86
N ALA A 9 -30.70 -1.35 -6.11
CA ALA A 9 -30.50 -1.96 -4.79
C ALA A 9 -29.53 -3.16 -4.83
N ASP A 10 -29.38 -3.81 -5.99
CA ASP A 10 -28.61 -5.03 -6.17
C ASP A 10 -27.08 -4.88 -6.05
N VAL A 11 -26.54 -3.67 -6.03
CA VAL A 11 -25.08 -3.43 -5.98
C VAL A 11 -24.54 -3.31 -4.56
N LYS A 12 -25.39 -3.18 -3.55
CA LYS A 12 -24.96 -2.90 -2.16
C LYS A 12 -24.61 -4.12 -1.33
N ASN A 13 -25.10 -5.31 -1.71
CA ASN A 13 -25.16 -6.45 -0.80
C ASN A 13 -24.25 -7.63 -1.17
N THR A 14 -23.49 -7.55 -2.28
CA THR A 14 -22.54 -8.58 -2.71
C THR A 14 -21.12 -8.06 -2.76
N LEU A 15 -20.15 -8.90 -2.35
CA LEU A 15 -18.73 -8.56 -2.42
C LEU A 15 -18.24 -8.61 -3.88
N GLN A 16 -18.28 -7.50 -4.58
CA GLN A 16 -17.84 -7.40 -5.98
C GLN A 16 -16.33 -7.69 -6.12
N MET A 17 -15.89 -8.13 -7.31
CA MET A 17 -14.49 -8.52 -7.60
C MET A 17 -13.47 -7.44 -7.19
N HIS A 18 -13.74 -6.17 -7.46
CA HIS A 18 -12.85 -5.07 -7.06
C HIS A 18 -12.80 -4.87 -5.54
N SER A 19 -13.93 -5.08 -4.83
CA SER A 19 -13.97 -5.06 -3.36
C SER A 19 -13.22 -6.26 -2.78
N LYS A 20 -13.34 -7.43 -3.41
CA LYS A 20 -12.56 -8.61 -3.06
C LYS A 20 -11.06 -8.36 -3.23
N ALA A 21 -10.61 -7.82 -4.38
CA ALA A 21 -9.21 -7.49 -4.62
C ALA A 21 -8.64 -6.52 -3.58
N LYS A 22 -9.43 -5.52 -3.15
CA LYS A 22 -9.07 -4.62 -2.05
C LYS A 22 -8.85 -5.38 -0.74
N VAL A 23 -9.80 -6.23 -0.38
CA VAL A 23 -9.76 -7.00 0.87
C VAL A 23 -8.64 -8.05 0.83
N ASP A 24 -8.40 -8.70 -0.31
CA ASP A 24 -7.31 -9.66 -0.51
C ASP A 24 -5.93 -8.98 -0.35
N PHE A 25 -5.77 -7.75 -0.88
CA PHE A 25 -4.57 -6.96 -0.68
C PHE A 25 -4.34 -6.65 0.81
N TYR A 26 -5.38 -6.16 1.49
CA TYR A 26 -5.33 -5.85 2.91
C TYR A 26 -4.99 -7.09 3.74
N LYS A 27 -5.66 -8.22 3.50
CA LYS A 27 -5.39 -9.50 4.14
C LYS A 27 -3.94 -9.94 3.97
N THR A 28 -3.45 -9.98 2.72
CA THR A 28 -2.10 -10.44 2.40
C THR A 28 -1.02 -9.57 3.07
N TYR A 29 -1.28 -8.27 3.20
CA TYR A 29 -0.38 -7.39 3.94
C TYR A 29 -0.47 -7.63 5.45
N LEU A 30 -1.68 -7.74 6.02
CA LEU A 30 -1.90 -8.02 7.43
C LEU A 30 -1.20 -9.30 7.89
N GLU A 31 -1.28 -10.36 7.09
CA GLU A 31 -0.61 -11.63 7.38
C GLU A 31 0.90 -11.41 7.60
N ARG A 32 1.56 -10.66 6.69
CA ARG A 32 2.98 -10.33 6.83
C ARG A 32 3.25 -9.40 8.02
N TYR A 33 2.45 -8.37 8.17
CA TYR A 33 2.60 -7.37 9.21
C TYR A 33 2.52 -7.99 10.60
N ILE A 34 1.47 -8.79 10.86
CA ILE A 34 1.27 -9.46 12.14
C ILE A 34 2.37 -10.51 12.37
N ALA A 35 2.63 -11.40 11.40
CA ALA A 35 3.62 -12.46 11.55
C ALA A 35 5.03 -11.92 11.86
N ILE A 36 5.44 -10.82 11.23
CA ILE A 36 6.75 -10.20 11.46
C ILE A 36 6.82 -9.52 12.83
N LEU A 37 5.81 -8.70 13.15
CA LEU A 37 5.85 -7.89 14.36
C LEU A 37 5.62 -8.71 15.63
N SER A 38 4.74 -9.70 15.59
CA SER A 38 4.49 -10.59 16.73
C SER A 38 5.67 -11.53 17.06
N GLN A 39 6.57 -11.76 16.13
CA GLN A 39 7.83 -12.49 16.38
C GLN A 39 8.98 -11.57 16.82
N SER A 40 8.80 -10.25 16.76
CA SER A 40 9.84 -9.31 17.15
C SER A 40 9.94 -9.19 18.69
N PRO A 41 11.12 -9.39 19.29
CA PRO A 41 11.27 -9.24 20.75
C PRO A 41 11.12 -7.77 21.21
N TYR A 42 11.16 -6.82 20.28
CA TYR A 42 11.09 -5.38 20.57
C TYR A 42 9.68 -4.82 20.46
N ILE A 43 8.72 -5.58 19.92
CA ILE A 43 7.34 -5.12 19.73
C ILE A 43 6.43 -5.79 20.76
N LYS A 44 5.76 -4.94 21.56
CA LYS A 44 4.84 -5.39 22.61
C LYS A 44 3.37 -5.16 22.23
N HIS A 45 3.12 -4.14 21.39
CA HIS A 45 1.77 -3.78 21.01
C HIS A 45 1.65 -3.54 19.52
N ILE A 46 0.61 -4.10 18.91
CA ILE A 46 0.18 -3.85 17.54
C ILE A 46 -1.23 -3.28 17.60
N ARG A 47 -1.43 -2.08 17.03
CA ARG A 47 -2.75 -1.46 16.91
C ARG A 47 -3.14 -1.42 15.44
N ILE A 48 -4.28 -2.01 15.12
CA ILE A 48 -4.84 -2.05 13.78
C ILE A 48 -6.14 -1.28 13.80
N TYR A 49 -6.21 -0.23 13.00
CA TYR A 49 -7.37 0.65 12.89
C TYR A 49 -8.06 0.43 11.55
N ASP A 50 -9.36 0.18 11.57
CA ASP A 50 -10.22 0.26 10.39
C ASP A 50 -11.24 1.38 10.64
N VAL A 51 -10.98 2.55 10.07
CA VAL A 51 -11.71 3.77 10.39
C VAL A 51 -13.05 3.90 9.65
N PHE A 52 -13.32 3.00 8.67
CA PHE A 52 -14.57 2.90 7.91
C PHE A 52 -14.94 1.42 7.72
N CYS A 53 -15.12 0.69 8.80
CA CYS A 53 -15.15 -0.78 8.78
C CYS A 53 -16.36 -1.38 8.04
N GLY A 54 -17.43 -0.63 7.81
CA GLY A 54 -18.59 -1.12 7.08
C GLY A 54 -19.35 -2.23 7.81
N MET A 55 -20.07 -3.06 7.03
CA MET A 55 -20.96 -4.10 7.57
C MET A 55 -20.25 -5.38 8.05
N GLY A 56 -19.00 -5.58 7.70
CA GLY A 56 -18.25 -6.79 8.01
C GLY A 56 -18.61 -8.01 7.16
N ILE A 57 -19.87 -8.40 7.08
CA ILE A 57 -20.35 -9.52 6.28
C ILE A 57 -21.37 -9.01 5.26
N TYR A 58 -21.17 -9.37 4.00
CA TYR A 58 -22.10 -9.11 2.90
C TYR A 58 -23.19 -10.18 2.84
N GLU A 59 -24.30 -9.93 2.15
CA GLU A 59 -25.43 -10.88 2.03
C GLU A 59 -25.06 -12.17 1.30
N ASP A 60 -24.07 -12.11 0.41
CA ASP A 60 -23.47 -13.27 -0.27
C ASP A 60 -22.47 -14.07 0.58
N GLY A 61 -22.30 -13.72 1.86
CA GLY A 61 -21.32 -14.30 2.77
C GLY A 61 -19.91 -13.76 2.60
N GLY A 62 -19.68 -12.80 1.69
CA GLY A 62 -18.39 -12.15 1.50
C GLY A 62 -17.94 -11.40 2.75
N LYS A 63 -16.65 -11.49 3.09
CA LYS A 63 -16.07 -10.87 4.29
C LYS A 63 -15.47 -9.50 3.96
N GLY A 64 -15.89 -8.46 4.68
CA GLY A 64 -15.32 -7.12 4.62
C GLY A 64 -14.04 -7.00 5.46
N SER A 65 -13.42 -5.82 5.41
CA SER A 65 -12.13 -5.55 6.07
C SER A 65 -12.11 -5.86 7.57
N PRO A 66 -13.11 -5.53 8.40
CA PRO A 66 -13.04 -5.77 9.85
C PRO A 66 -13.06 -7.27 10.18
N VAL A 67 -13.88 -8.03 9.47
CA VAL A 67 -13.96 -9.50 9.65
C VAL A 67 -12.68 -10.17 9.16
N VAL A 68 -12.18 -9.73 8.00
CA VAL A 68 -10.91 -10.25 7.47
C VAL A 68 -9.76 -9.94 8.41
N ALA A 69 -9.70 -8.75 9.01
CA ALA A 69 -8.67 -8.42 10.00
C ALA A 69 -8.75 -9.34 11.23
N TYR A 70 -9.96 -9.51 11.78
CA TYR A 70 -10.20 -10.35 12.95
C TYR A 70 -9.81 -11.81 12.71
N ASP A 71 -10.26 -12.38 11.57
CA ASP A 71 -9.95 -13.78 11.20
C ASP A 71 -8.48 -13.97 10.87
N THR A 72 -7.82 -12.98 10.25
CA THR A 72 -6.39 -13.04 9.93
C THR A 72 -5.54 -13.07 11.20
N ILE A 73 -5.88 -12.28 12.21
CA ILE A 73 -5.20 -12.33 13.52
C ILE A 73 -5.28 -13.74 14.08
N LYS A 74 -6.49 -14.31 14.13
CA LYS A 74 -6.71 -15.70 14.59
C LYS A 74 -5.85 -16.69 13.80
N ALA A 75 -5.94 -16.66 12.48
CA ALA A 75 -5.25 -17.61 11.61
C ALA A 75 -3.73 -17.58 11.78
N ILE A 76 -3.14 -16.38 11.96
CA ILE A 76 -1.70 -16.24 12.17
C ILE A 76 -1.27 -16.83 13.51
N TYR A 77 -2.02 -16.61 14.58
CA TYR A 77 -1.68 -17.17 15.90
C TYR A 77 -1.88 -18.67 15.96
N GLU A 78 -2.86 -19.22 15.23
CA GLU A 78 -3.08 -20.67 15.13
C GLU A 78 -2.05 -21.38 14.21
N ALA A 79 -1.53 -20.68 13.19
CA ALA A 79 -0.58 -21.27 12.24
C ALA A 79 0.88 -21.15 12.68
N HIS A 80 1.21 -20.22 13.56
CA HIS A 80 2.58 -19.94 13.98
C HIS A 80 2.70 -20.09 15.50
N ASP A 81 3.81 -20.72 15.92
CA ASP A 81 4.16 -20.80 17.34
C ASP A 81 4.71 -19.43 17.81
N ILE A 82 3.78 -18.48 18.05
CA ILE A 82 4.11 -17.14 18.50
C ILE A 82 4.33 -17.17 20.00
N THR A 83 5.59 -17.19 20.40
CA THR A 83 6.01 -17.25 21.81
C THR A 83 6.08 -15.89 22.48
N ASN A 84 6.10 -14.80 21.72
CA ASN A 84 6.13 -13.45 22.27
C ASN A 84 4.72 -13.00 22.73
N ASN A 85 4.66 -12.36 23.90
CA ASN A 85 3.44 -11.77 24.43
C ASN A 85 3.14 -10.41 23.75
N THR A 86 2.97 -10.42 22.42
CA THR A 86 2.58 -9.21 21.70
C THR A 86 1.07 -9.05 21.74
N GLU A 87 0.61 -7.96 22.34
CA GLU A 87 -0.81 -7.64 22.41
C GLU A 87 -1.29 -6.98 21.12
N ILE A 88 -2.36 -7.49 20.54
CA ILE A 88 -3.01 -6.88 19.39
C ILE A 88 -4.31 -6.22 19.81
N THR A 89 -4.47 -4.95 19.41
CA THR A 89 -5.74 -4.23 19.55
C THR A 89 -6.29 -3.91 18.17
N LEU A 90 -7.49 -4.40 17.88
CA LEU A 90 -8.22 -4.13 16.65
C LEU A 90 -9.28 -3.05 16.94
N ILE A 91 -9.12 -1.86 16.36
CA ILE A 91 -9.98 -0.70 16.54
C ILE A 91 -10.82 -0.51 15.29
N LEU A 92 -12.11 -0.75 15.40
CA LEU A 92 -13.06 -0.72 14.29
C LEU A 92 -14.03 0.44 14.48
N ASN A 93 -14.32 1.18 13.42
CA ASN A 93 -15.26 2.29 13.46
C ASN A 93 -16.14 2.35 12.20
N ASP A 94 -17.41 2.60 12.37
CA ASP A 94 -18.32 3.08 11.33
C ASP A 94 -19.33 4.05 11.96
N LYS A 95 -19.79 5.04 11.20
CA LYS A 95 -20.81 5.98 11.66
C LYS A 95 -22.20 5.35 11.74
N SER A 96 -22.43 4.22 11.10
CA SER A 96 -23.69 3.49 11.14
C SER A 96 -23.70 2.50 12.31
N GLU A 97 -24.59 2.72 13.26
CA GLU A 97 -24.81 1.82 14.40
C GLU A 97 -25.16 0.40 13.93
N GLU A 98 -26.01 0.27 12.90
CA GLU A 98 -26.38 -1.02 12.32
C GLU A 98 -25.16 -1.80 11.84
N ARG A 99 -24.20 -1.14 11.18
CA ARG A 99 -23.00 -1.79 10.67
C ARG A 99 -22.09 -2.26 11.80
N VAL A 100 -21.89 -1.41 12.80
CA VAL A 100 -21.11 -1.74 14.00
C VAL A 100 -21.75 -2.92 14.74
N ALA A 101 -23.08 -2.95 14.86
CA ALA A 101 -23.81 -4.05 15.49
C ALA A 101 -23.58 -5.39 14.77
N ARG A 102 -23.64 -5.41 13.42
CA ARG A 102 -23.35 -6.62 12.61
C ARG A 102 -21.92 -7.13 12.80
N VAL A 103 -20.95 -6.22 12.85
CA VAL A 103 -19.55 -6.59 13.13
C VAL A 103 -19.41 -7.14 14.54
N SER A 104 -20.08 -6.53 15.52
CA SER A 104 -20.12 -7.01 16.91
C SER A 104 -20.68 -8.43 17.01
N GLU A 105 -21.80 -8.71 16.33
CA GLU A 105 -22.43 -10.02 16.30
C GLU A 105 -21.49 -11.10 15.73
N TYR A 106 -20.77 -10.78 14.65
CA TYR A 106 -19.77 -11.68 14.09
C TYR A 106 -18.66 -11.99 15.08
N ILE A 107 -18.10 -10.98 15.73
CA ILE A 107 -17.01 -11.13 16.70
C ILE A 107 -17.46 -11.96 17.90
N GLU A 108 -18.66 -11.68 18.44
CA GLU A 108 -19.24 -12.45 19.55
C GLU A 108 -19.45 -13.92 19.19
N SER A 109 -19.90 -14.21 17.97
CA SER A 109 -20.14 -15.57 17.46
C SER A 109 -18.85 -16.34 17.14
N ASN A 110 -17.72 -15.65 16.93
CA ASN A 110 -16.44 -16.24 16.54
C ASN A 110 -15.32 -15.89 17.53
N LYS A 111 -15.64 -15.76 18.83
CA LYS A 111 -14.70 -15.33 19.87
C LYS A 111 -13.39 -16.09 19.89
N HIS A 112 -12.31 -15.32 20.03
CA HIS A 112 -10.97 -15.81 20.35
C HIS A 112 -10.22 -14.79 21.23
N SER A 113 -9.12 -15.21 21.85
CA SER A 113 -8.35 -14.40 22.79
C SER A 113 -7.11 -13.74 22.17
N TYR A 114 -6.92 -13.84 20.86
CA TYR A 114 -5.70 -13.36 20.18
C TYR A 114 -5.64 -11.84 19.98
N CYS A 115 -6.75 -11.12 20.15
CA CYS A 115 -6.76 -9.66 20.14
C CYS A 115 -7.86 -9.08 21.00
N ASN A 116 -7.63 -7.84 21.46
CA ASN A 116 -8.66 -6.99 22.05
C ASN A 116 -9.38 -6.21 20.95
N VAL A 117 -10.71 -6.25 20.91
CA VAL A 117 -11.49 -5.51 19.92
C VAL A 117 -12.15 -4.29 20.57
N GLN A 118 -11.99 -3.15 19.93
CA GLN A 118 -12.66 -1.90 20.30
C GLN A 118 -13.59 -1.47 19.15
N LEU A 119 -14.90 -1.48 19.41
CA LEU A 119 -15.91 -1.03 18.47
C LEU A 119 -16.28 0.41 18.77
N ASN A 120 -16.28 1.27 17.75
CA ASN A 120 -16.68 2.67 17.87
C ASN A 120 -17.79 2.95 16.85
N ASN A 121 -18.75 3.78 17.26
CA ASN A 121 -19.80 4.30 16.37
C ASN A 121 -19.68 5.82 16.33
N LEU A 122 -18.70 6.32 15.58
CA LEU A 122 -18.37 7.74 15.52
C LEU A 122 -18.26 8.21 14.08
N GLU A 123 -18.62 9.47 13.81
CA GLU A 123 -18.16 10.15 12.61
C GLU A 123 -16.61 10.16 12.61
N VAL A 124 -16.01 9.99 11.43
CA VAL A 124 -14.55 9.81 11.31
C VAL A 124 -13.75 10.98 11.88
N ASP A 125 -14.23 12.21 11.74
CA ASP A 125 -13.57 13.40 12.32
C ASP A 125 -13.49 13.34 13.84
N LEU A 126 -14.50 12.78 14.52
CA LEU A 126 -14.50 12.58 15.97
C LEU A 126 -13.53 11.46 16.37
N LEU A 127 -13.53 10.36 15.62
CA LEU A 127 -12.57 9.29 15.84
C LEU A 127 -11.13 9.80 15.66
N LEU A 128 -10.83 10.52 14.58
CA LEU A 128 -9.48 11.04 14.30
C LEU A 128 -9.03 12.04 15.39
N LYS A 129 -9.93 12.88 15.90
CA LYS A 129 -9.61 13.75 17.05
C LYS A 129 -9.20 12.97 18.28
N LYS A 130 -9.78 11.78 18.50
CA LYS A 130 -9.46 10.90 19.63
C LYS A 130 -8.13 10.18 19.41
N ILE A 131 -7.93 9.56 18.25
CA ILE A 131 -6.78 8.67 18.03
C ILE A 131 -5.48 9.40 17.64
N ILE A 132 -5.53 10.58 16.99
CA ILE A 132 -4.32 11.32 16.59
C ILE A 132 -3.41 11.64 17.78
N PRO A 133 -3.88 12.14 18.92
CA PRO A 133 -3.05 12.34 20.11
C PRO A 133 -2.41 11.03 20.60
N GLU A 134 -3.16 9.93 20.63
CA GLU A 134 -2.66 8.62 21.04
C GLU A 134 -1.58 8.10 20.08
N ILE A 135 -1.81 8.24 18.76
CA ILE A 135 -0.85 7.84 17.72
C ILE A 135 0.43 8.68 17.83
N ARG A 136 0.32 9.98 18.04
CA ARG A 136 1.49 10.86 18.17
C ARG A 136 2.39 10.44 19.32
N HIS A 137 1.82 9.98 20.44
CA HIS A 137 2.54 9.53 21.63
C HIS A 137 2.78 8.00 21.64
N THR A 138 2.72 7.34 20.49
CA THR A 138 2.95 5.89 20.37
C THR A 138 4.30 5.50 20.99
N PRO A 139 4.36 4.57 21.95
CA PRO A 139 5.59 4.06 22.52
C PRO A 139 6.52 3.41 21.48
N THR A 140 7.79 3.22 21.84
CA THR A 140 8.79 2.66 20.92
C THR A 140 8.54 1.20 20.56
N ASP A 141 7.91 0.46 21.45
CA ASP A 141 7.55 -0.95 21.33
C ASP A 141 6.16 -1.19 20.69
N THR A 142 5.53 -0.14 20.17
CA THR A 142 4.20 -0.19 19.57
C THR A 142 4.26 0.15 18.07
N ARG A 143 3.44 -0.51 17.27
CA ARG A 143 3.24 -0.22 15.84
C ARG A 143 1.76 -0.04 15.53
N ASN A 144 1.47 0.89 14.63
CA ASN A 144 0.11 1.17 14.18
C ASN A 144 -0.02 0.88 12.68
N LEU A 145 -1.11 0.23 12.29
CA LEU A 145 -1.56 0.12 10.91
C LEU A 145 -2.96 0.71 10.81
N ILE A 146 -3.16 1.64 9.90
CA ILE A 146 -4.45 2.33 9.71
C ILE A 146 -4.96 2.03 8.33
N PHE A 147 -6.11 1.37 8.24
CA PHE A 147 -6.84 1.16 7.01
C PHE A 147 -7.92 2.23 6.87
N VAL A 148 -7.89 2.96 5.75
CA VAL A 148 -8.74 4.10 5.45
C VAL A 148 -9.47 3.83 4.14
N ASP A 149 -10.73 3.43 4.22
CA ASP A 149 -11.61 3.11 3.08
C ASP A 149 -12.84 4.02 3.06
N PRO A 150 -12.67 5.32 2.78
CA PRO A 150 -13.76 6.29 2.85
C PRO A 150 -14.80 6.05 1.75
N TYR A 151 -16.04 6.48 1.98
CA TYR A 151 -17.08 6.49 0.95
C TYR A 151 -16.83 7.47 -0.20
N GLY A 152 -15.78 8.29 -0.08
CA GLY A 152 -15.35 9.28 -1.04
C GLY A 152 -14.00 9.86 -0.65
N TYR A 153 -13.72 11.09 -1.04
CA TYR A 153 -12.45 11.79 -0.77
C TYR A 153 -12.61 12.97 0.20
N LYS A 154 -13.83 13.28 0.63
CA LYS A 154 -14.15 14.42 1.51
C LYS A 154 -13.41 14.34 2.85
N GLU A 155 -13.31 13.15 3.39
CA GLU A 155 -12.67 12.88 4.68
C GLU A 155 -11.13 12.82 4.58
N ILE A 156 -10.59 12.83 3.34
CA ILE A 156 -9.14 12.67 3.10
C ILE A 156 -8.47 14.04 2.99
N LYS A 157 -7.84 14.44 4.09
CA LYS A 157 -7.04 15.66 4.16
C LYS A 157 -5.57 15.30 4.29
N LYS A 158 -4.72 15.90 3.45
CA LYS A 158 -3.27 15.67 3.45
C LYS A 158 -2.65 15.89 4.84
N GLU A 159 -3.10 16.93 5.54
CA GLU A 159 -2.64 17.26 6.89
C GLU A 159 -3.00 16.18 7.94
N LEU A 160 -4.15 15.52 7.78
CA LEU A 160 -4.53 14.42 8.67
C LEU A 160 -3.62 13.21 8.47
N LEU A 161 -3.32 12.86 7.22
CA LEU A 161 -2.37 11.79 6.91
C LEU A 161 -0.99 12.08 7.49
N LEU A 162 -0.50 13.33 7.37
CA LEU A 162 0.76 13.75 8.00
C LEU A 162 0.74 13.56 9.51
N LYS A 163 -0.35 13.98 10.19
CA LYS A 163 -0.48 13.83 11.65
C LYS A 163 -0.48 12.36 12.09
N LEU A 164 -1.09 11.48 11.30
CA LEU A 164 -1.08 10.02 11.56
C LEU A 164 0.32 9.41 11.38
N MET A 165 1.10 9.94 10.45
CA MET A 165 2.44 9.41 10.10
C MET A 165 3.58 10.01 10.95
N ASP A 166 3.35 11.11 11.66
CA ASP A 166 4.40 11.95 12.26
C ASP A 166 5.23 11.25 13.36
N ASN A 167 4.71 10.19 13.96
CA ASN A 167 5.40 9.39 14.96
C ASN A 167 6.46 8.41 14.39
N GLY A 168 6.51 8.21 13.06
CA GLY A 168 7.40 7.26 12.40
C GLY A 168 7.12 5.77 12.68
N LYS A 169 6.01 5.44 13.37
CA LYS A 169 5.64 4.07 13.81
C LYS A 169 4.28 3.65 13.26
N THR A 170 3.72 4.45 12.37
CA THR A 170 2.42 4.23 11.74
C THR A 170 2.59 3.97 10.27
N GLU A 171 1.81 3.03 9.76
CA GLU A 171 1.62 2.76 8.36
C GLU A 171 0.16 2.99 7.99
N VAL A 172 -0.09 3.51 6.80
CA VAL A 172 -1.43 3.83 6.32
C VAL A 172 -1.67 3.11 4.99
N ILE A 173 -2.80 2.43 4.90
CA ILE A 173 -3.38 1.92 3.64
C ILE A 173 -4.62 2.77 3.35
N LEU A 174 -4.58 3.52 2.27
CA LEU A 174 -5.64 4.44 1.85
C LEU A 174 -6.26 3.95 0.54
N PHE A 175 -7.59 3.79 0.50
CA PHE A 175 -8.32 3.46 -0.72
C PHE A 175 -9.01 4.69 -1.32
N LEU A 176 -8.88 4.90 -2.65
CA LEU A 176 -9.48 6.04 -3.34
C LEU A 176 -10.17 5.64 -4.66
N PRO A 177 -11.31 6.29 -5.00
CA PRO A 177 -12.04 6.09 -6.25
C PRO A 177 -11.45 6.93 -7.39
N ILE A 178 -10.33 6.51 -7.96
CA ILE A 178 -9.50 7.30 -8.88
C ILE A 178 -10.24 7.76 -10.14
N SER A 179 -10.98 6.88 -10.81
CA SER A 179 -11.67 7.29 -12.04
C SER A 179 -12.74 8.35 -11.82
N HIS A 180 -13.39 8.35 -10.65
CA HIS A 180 -14.30 9.41 -10.29
C HIS A 180 -13.56 10.74 -10.09
N MET A 181 -12.48 10.71 -9.32
CA MET A 181 -11.66 11.89 -9.08
C MET A 181 -11.10 12.46 -10.38
N GLN A 182 -10.49 11.61 -11.21
CA GLN A 182 -9.90 11.99 -12.51
C GLN A 182 -10.92 12.66 -13.44
N ARG A 183 -12.13 12.11 -13.58
CA ARG A 183 -13.17 12.66 -14.47
C ARG A 183 -13.65 14.04 -14.05
N PHE A 184 -13.77 14.30 -12.76
CA PHE A 184 -14.37 15.52 -12.23
C PHE A 184 -13.34 16.57 -11.76
N THR A 185 -12.03 16.25 -11.77
CA THR A 185 -11.00 17.20 -11.35
C THR A 185 -11.04 18.51 -12.13
N ASN A 186 -11.14 18.46 -13.47
CA ASN A 186 -11.18 19.67 -14.28
C ASN A 186 -12.41 20.54 -13.95
N ALA A 187 -13.60 19.93 -13.84
CA ALA A 187 -14.79 20.65 -13.45
C ALA A 187 -14.68 21.25 -12.04
N ALA A 188 -14.05 20.52 -11.12
CA ALA A 188 -13.85 20.99 -9.76
C ALA A 188 -12.91 22.20 -9.67
N ILE A 189 -11.93 22.35 -10.59
CA ILE A 189 -10.95 23.42 -10.58
C ILE A 189 -11.41 24.64 -11.38
N GLN A 190 -12.09 24.44 -12.53
CA GLN A 190 -12.42 25.52 -13.48
C GLN A 190 -13.66 26.32 -13.06
N ASP A 191 -14.52 25.77 -12.26
CA ASP A 191 -15.83 26.34 -11.93
C ASP A 191 -15.89 26.63 -10.42
N GLU A 192 -15.13 27.65 -9.99
CA GLU A 192 -15.01 28.00 -8.57
C GLU A 192 -16.34 28.41 -7.93
N ASP A 193 -17.27 28.95 -8.70
CA ASP A 193 -18.51 29.54 -8.16
C ASP A 193 -19.77 28.68 -8.31
N SER A 194 -19.76 27.62 -9.11
CA SER A 194 -21.05 27.06 -9.56
C SER A 194 -21.41 25.70 -9.00
N ILE A 195 -20.48 24.84 -8.50
CA ILE A 195 -20.86 23.49 -8.11
C ILE A 195 -20.30 23.10 -6.74
N ILE A 196 -21.07 23.40 -5.69
CA ILE A 196 -20.81 22.99 -4.28
C ILE A 196 -20.51 21.49 -4.16
N GLN A 197 -21.08 20.65 -5.02
CA GLN A 197 -20.84 19.19 -4.99
C GLN A 197 -19.38 18.81 -5.27
N TYR A 198 -18.58 19.64 -5.93
CA TYR A 198 -17.17 19.38 -6.24
C TYR A 198 -16.19 20.05 -5.27
N GLU A 199 -16.66 20.82 -4.29
CA GLU A 199 -15.83 21.46 -3.28
C GLU A 199 -14.86 20.45 -2.60
N PRO A 200 -15.32 19.26 -2.13
CA PRO A 200 -14.40 18.31 -1.51
C PRO A 200 -13.30 17.79 -2.46
N LEU A 201 -13.57 17.67 -3.76
CA LEU A 201 -12.56 17.28 -4.73
C LEU A 201 -11.58 18.41 -5.01
N ARG A 202 -12.07 19.65 -5.08
CA ARG A 202 -11.25 20.84 -5.21
C ARG A 202 -10.27 20.97 -4.04
N ASP A 203 -10.77 20.82 -2.82
CA ASP A 203 -9.97 20.84 -1.60
C ASP A 203 -8.89 19.75 -1.60
N PHE A 204 -9.26 18.53 -2.01
CA PHE A 204 -8.30 17.44 -2.19
C PHE A 204 -7.21 17.83 -3.19
N VAL A 205 -7.59 18.28 -4.39
CA VAL A 205 -6.64 18.63 -5.46
C VAL A 205 -5.71 19.75 -5.02
N TYR A 206 -6.21 20.81 -4.41
CA TYR A 206 -5.36 21.93 -3.96
C TYR A 206 -4.45 21.56 -2.80
N SER A 207 -4.92 20.70 -1.89
CA SER A 207 -4.11 20.20 -0.77
C SER A 207 -2.99 19.27 -1.23
N PHE A 208 -3.27 18.36 -2.17
CA PHE A 208 -2.29 17.37 -2.64
C PHE A 208 -1.37 17.93 -3.71
N PHE A 209 -1.86 18.84 -4.55
CA PHE A 209 -1.15 19.43 -5.70
C PHE A 209 -1.17 20.96 -5.64
N PRO A 210 -0.46 21.58 -4.69
CA PRO A 210 -0.49 23.03 -4.50
C PRO A 210 0.13 23.82 -5.68
N ASP A 211 1.06 23.22 -6.44
CA ASP A 211 1.64 23.85 -7.62
C ASP A 211 0.59 23.99 -8.72
N ALA A 212 0.29 25.25 -9.11
CA ALA A 212 -0.63 25.56 -10.19
C ALA A 212 -0.19 25.00 -11.55
N ASN A 213 1.09 24.68 -11.71
CA ASN A 213 1.64 24.09 -12.93
C ASN A 213 1.60 22.56 -12.95
N HIS A 214 1.17 21.94 -11.86
CA HIS A 214 1.08 20.48 -11.80
C HIS A 214 0.13 19.93 -12.89
N PRO A 215 0.50 18.81 -13.60
CA PRO A 215 -0.31 18.23 -14.67
C PRO A 215 -1.79 17.99 -14.31
N ILE A 216 -2.07 17.50 -13.11
CA ILE A 216 -3.44 17.33 -12.60
C ILE A 216 -4.25 18.62 -12.61
N ARG A 217 -3.60 19.79 -12.43
CA ARG A 217 -4.27 21.08 -12.39
C ARG A 217 -4.39 21.77 -13.76
N LYS A 218 -3.61 21.34 -14.75
CA LYS A 218 -3.55 21.98 -16.08
C LYS A 218 -4.23 21.21 -17.19
N SER A 219 -4.27 19.90 -17.10
CA SER A 219 -4.75 19.05 -18.19
C SER A 219 -5.47 17.80 -17.66
N THR A 220 -6.25 17.21 -18.53
CA THR A 220 -6.82 15.89 -18.25
C THR A 220 -5.71 14.83 -18.36
N VAL A 221 -5.37 14.21 -17.24
CA VAL A 221 -4.46 13.06 -17.19
C VAL A 221 -5.24 11.75 -17.21
N ASN A 222 -4.65 10.65 -17.66
CA ASN A 222 -5.29 9.34 -17.55
C ASN A 222 -5.31 8.82 -16.11
N ALA A 223 -6.10 7.79 -15.84
CA ALA A 223 -6.29 7.29 -14.47
C ALA A 223 -4.99 6.72 -13.85
N ILE A 224 -4.14 6.10 -14.64
CA ILE A 224 -2.87 5.52 -14.16
C ILE A 224 -1.89 6.63 -13.77
N ASP A 225 -1.76 7.66 -14.60
CA ASP A 225 -0.94 8.83 -14.26
C ASP A 225 -1.49 9.55 -13.02
N TYR A 226 -2.82 9.64 -12.90
CA TYR A 226 -3.44 10.21 -11.70
C TYR A 226 -3.06 9.43 -10.44
N ILE A 227 -3.05 8.10 -10.51
CA ILE A 227 -2.61 7.22 -9.41
C ILE A 227 -1.14 7.50 -9.06
N HIS A 228 -0.26 7.59 -10.06
CA HIS A 228 1.15 7.89 -9.83
C HIS A 228 1.36 9.24 -9.17
N TYR A 229 0.68 10.29 -9.62
CA TYR A 229 0.78 11.62 -9.02
C TYR A 229 0.28 11.65 -7.56
N VAL A 230 -0.80 10.92 -7.26
CA VAL A 230 -1.27 10.81 -5.87
C VAL A 230 -0.24 10.05 -5.01
N ALA A 231 0.32 8.95 -5.51
CA ALA A 231 1.38 8.23 -4.80
C ALA A 231 2.60 9.11 -4.54
N ASP A 232 3.01 9.93 -5.52
CA ASP A 232 4.13 10.86 -5.36
C ASP A 232 3.82 11.97 -4.34
N ALA A 233 2.60 12.52 -4.35
CA ALA A 233 2.17 13.51 -3.38
C ALA A 233 2.18 12.94 -1.94
N LEU A 234 1.91 11.63 -1.79
CA LEU A 234 1.92 10.92 -0.50
C LEU A 234 3.33 10.62 0.02
N LYS A 235 4.37 10.80 -0.78
CA LYS A 235 5.77 10.77 -0.31
C LYS A 235 6.16 11.99 0.52
N PHE A 236 5.35 13.05 0.48
CA PHE A 236 5.56 14.29 1.23
C PHE A 236 7.00 14.84 1.12
N GLY A 237 7.47 15.00 -0.12
CA GLY A 237 8.83 15.46 -0.39
C GLY A 237 9.91 14.44 -0.02
N ASN A 238 9.64 13.17 -0.20
CA ASN A 238 10.49 12.02 0.17
C ASN A 238 10.67 11.78 1.68
N LYS A 239 9.85 12.42 2.53
CA LYS A 239 9.82 12.12 3.98
C LYS A 239 9.36 10.69 4.25
N TYR A 240 8.45 10.16 3.41
CA TYR A 240 7.90 8.82 3.52
C TYR A 240 8.13 8.01 2.25
N PHE A 241 8.01 6.71 2.39
CA PHE A 241 7.84 5.79 1.28
C PHE A 241 6.36 5.68 0.97
N ALA A 242 6.00 5.78 -0.31
CA ALA A 242 4.63 5.58 -0.75
C ALA A 242 4.59 4.84 -2.08
N THR A 243 3.62 3.96 -2.24
CA THR A 243 3.33 3.23 -3.48
C THR A 243 1.83 3.07 -3.65
N SER A 244 1.42 2.65 -4.83
CA SER A 244 0.03 2.38 -5.17
C SER A 244 -0.16 0.95 -5.68
N TYR A 245 -1.39 0.44 -5.51
CA TYR A 245 -1.87 -0.79 -6.13
C TYR A 245 -3.23 -0.47 -6.75
N PHE A 246 -3.29 -0.42 -8.09
CA PHE A 246 -4.54 -0.12 -8.77
C PHE A 246 -5.48 -1.33 -8.75
N ILE A 247 -6.77 -1.06 -8.79
CA ILE A 247 -7.82 -2.07 -8.87
C ILE A 247 -8.75 -1.67 -10.01
N GLU A 248 -8.73 -2.45 -11.08
CA GLU A 248 -9.64 -2.30 -12.19
C GLU A 248 -11.02 -2.86 -11.80
N ARG A 249 -12.05 -2.02 -11.89
CA ARG A 249 -13.45 -2.43 -11.71
C ARG A 249 -14.08 -2.89 -13.01
N ASP A 250 -13.81 -2.14 -14.07
CA ASP A 250 -14.20 -2.37 -15.45
C ASP A 250 -13.21 -1.62 -16.36
N LYS A 251 -13.26 -1.82 -17.67
CA LYS A 251 -12.31 -1.26 -18.65
C LYS A 251 -12.03 0.25 -18.55
N SER A 252 -12.82 1.00 -17.80
CA SER A 252 -12.68 2.46 -17.68
C SER A 252 -12.72 2.98 -16.25
N ASN A 253 -12.97 2.13 -15.26
CA ASN A 253 -13.10 2.53 -13.87
C ASN A 253 -12.01 1.88 -13.00
N TYR A 254 -11.19 2.74 -12.40
CA TYR A 254 -10.10 2.37 -11.52
C TYR A 254 -10.30 2.90 -10.11
N PHE A 255 -9.96 2.08 -9.15
CA PHE A 255 -9.67 2.45 -7.77
C PHE A 255 -8.18 2.27 -7.53
N ALA A 256 -7.68 2.78 -6.43
CA ALA A 256 -6.33 2.47 -5.99
C ALA A 256 -6.23 2.38 -4.47
N LEU A 257 -5.41 1.45 -4.01
CA LEU A 257 -4.87 1.42 -2.66
C LEU A 257 -3.53 2.14 -2.67
N PHE A 258 -3.33 3.03 -1.72
CA PHE A 258 -2.04 3.70 -1.48
C PHE A 258 -1.51 3.25 -0.14
N PHE A 259 -0.25 2.91 -0.11
CA PHE A 259 0.46 2.57 1.12
C PHE A 259 1.48 3.65 1.45
N ILE A 260 1.55 4.03 2.71
CA ILE A 260 2.48 5.05 3.21
C ILE A 260 3.19 4.50 4.44
N SER A 261 4.51 4.56 4.47
CA SER A 261 5.33 4.14 5.62
C SER A 261 6.56 5.04 5.80
N ALA A 262 6.98 5.23 7.03
CA ALA A 262 8.27 5.83 7.36
C ALA A 262 9.42 4.79 7.30
N SER A 263 9.08 3.50 7.24
CA SER A 263 10.03 2.39 7.27
C SER A 263 10.26 1.82 5.88
N ILE A 264 11.52 1.78 5.42
CA ILE A 264 11.88 1.09 4.18
C ILE A 264 11.60 -0.41 4.28
N PHE A 265 11.68 -1.00 5.48
CA PHE A 265 11.33 -2.40 5.71
C PHE A 265 9.84 -2.65 5.50
N GLY A 266 8.97 -1.83 6.11
CA GLY A 266 7.53 -1.90 5.87
C GLY A 266 7.20 -1.69 4.38
N PHE A 267 7.92 -0.78 3.73
CA PHE A 267 7.77 -0.54 2.30
C PHE A 267 8.21 -1.75 1.45
N GLU A 268 9.30 -2.43 1.79
CA GLU A 268 9.65 -3.71 1.13
C GLU A 268 8.54 -4.76 1.29
N LYS A 269 7.92 -4.86 2.48
CA LYS A 269 6.85 -5.85 2.74
C LYS A 269 5.57 -5.55 1.97
N ILE A 270 5.21 -4.28 1.74
CA ILE A 270 4.10 -3.97 0.86
C ILE A 270 4.43 -4.25 -0.61
N LEU A 271 5.66 -4.04 -1.04
CA LEU A 271 6.10 -4.46 -2.38
C LEU A 271 6.02 -5.98 -2.55
N GLU A 272 6.43 -6.76 -1.55
CA GLU A 272 6.25 -8.21 -1.57
C GLU A 272 4.76 -8.59 -1.72
N THR A 273 3.85 -7.88 -1.05
CA THR A 273 2.41 -8.07 -1.20
C THR A 273 1.94 -7.78 -2.62
N LYS A 274 2.35 -6.64 -3.18
CA LYS A 274 2.04 -6.27 -4.57
C LYS A 274 2.51 -7.34 -5.56
N TRP A 275 3.77 -7.78 -5.45
CA TRP A 275 4.35 -8.80 -6.33
C TRP A 275 3.81 -10.21 -6.09
N THR A 276 3.19 -10.48 -4.94
CA THR A 276 2.48 -11.75 -4.70
C THR A 276 1.10 -11.76 -5.38
N LEU A 277 0.39 -10.63 -5.36
CA LEU A 277 -0.96 -10.52 -5.92
C LEU A 277 -0.96 -10.22 -7.43
N ASP A 278 0.11 -9.60 -7.93
CA ASP A 278 0.35 -9.34 -9.34
C ASP A 278 1.81 -9.72 -9.68
N GLU A 279 2.03 -11.01 -9.89
CA GLU A 279 3.36 -11.56 -10.18
C GLU A 279 3.97 -11.03 -11.49
N LYS A 280 3.13 -10.53 -12.39
CA LYS A 280 3.57 -10.03 -13.69
C LYS A 280 4.14 -8.62 -13.61
N HIS A 281 3.46 -7.72 -12.91
CA HIS A 281 3.81 -6.29 -12.93
C HIS A 281 4.03 -5.70 -11.53
N GLY A 282 3.53 -6.34 -10.48
CA GLY A 282 3.51 -5.76 -9.14
C GLY A 282 2.71 -4.46 -9.05
N GLY A 283 1.79 -4.22 -9.98
CA GLY A 283 1.13 -2.93 -10.17
C GLY A 283 -0.31 -2.88 -9.69
N GLY A 284 -1.09 -3.96 -9.87
CA GLY A 284 -2.49 -3.92 -9.52
C GLY A 284 -3.31 -5.12 -9.99
N PHE A 285 -4.57 -5.10 -9.60
CA PHE A 285 -5.56 -6.08 -10.02
C PHE A 285 -6.20 -5.67 -11.34
N ARG A 286 -6.19 -6.58 -12.31
CA ARG A 286 -6.89 -6.46 -13.59
C ARG A 286 -7.96 -7.53 -13.70
N ILE A 287 -9.07 -7.17 -14.33
CA ILE A 287 -10.11 -8.15 -14.66
C ILE A 287 -9.53 -9.11 -15.70
N PRO A 288 -9.59 -10.44 -15.43
CA PRO A 288 -9.10 -11.42 -16.39
C PRO A 288 -9.84 -11.29 -17.73
N ASP A 289 -9.10 -11.04 -18.81
CA ASP A 289 -9.65 -11.06 -20.16
C ASP A 289 -9.73 -12.51 -20.63
N GLN A 290 -10.90 -12.96 -21.07
CA GLN A 290 -11.11 -14.35 -21.51
C GLN A 290 -10.20 -14.74 -22.68
N MET A 291 -9.79 -13.78 -23.53
CA MET A 291 -8.84 -14.03 -24.63
C MET A 291 -7.38 -14.19 -24.16
N GLN A 292 -6.97 -13.52 -23.09
CA GLN A 292 -5.60 -13.65 -22.57
C GLN A 292 -5.35 -15.01 -21.91
N ASN A 293 -6.38 -15.70 -21.42
CA ASN A 293 -6.22 -17.03 -20.83
C ASN A 293 -5.79 -18.13 -21.82
N LEU A 294 -6.03 -17.94 -23.12
CA LEU A 294 -5.61 -18.90 -24.16
C LEU A 294 -4.10 -18.83 -24.49
N PHE A 295 -3.43 -17.72 -24.13
CA PHE A 295 -2.00 -17.48 -24.39
C PHE A 295 -1.25 -17.07 -23.12
N ALA A 296 -1.79 -17.39 -21.95
CA ALA A 296 -1.30 -16.87 -20.66
C ALA A 296 0.18 -17.17 -20.40
N GLU A 297 0.69 -18.32 -20.80
CA GLU A 297 2.10 -18.70 -20.61
C GLU A 297 3.04 -17.87 -21.48
N GLN A 298 2.67 -17.61 -22.74
CA GLN A 298 3.48 -16.83 -23.69
C GLN A 298 3.56 -15.36 -23.25
N PHE A 299 2.41 -14.76 -22.90
CA PHE A 299 2.36 -13.40 -22.35
C PHE A 299 3.08 -13.27 -21.01
N ALA A 300 3.04 -14.29 -20.15
CA ALA A 300 3.74 -14.26 -18.88
C ALA A 300 5.27 -14.18 -19.04
N HIS A 301 5.80 -14.83 -20.06
CA HIS A 301 7.25 -14.81 -20.36
C HIS A 301 7.70 -13.45 -20.91
N GLU A 302 6.91 -12.85 -21.82
CA GLU A 302 7.19 -11.50 -22.37
C GLU A 302 7.18 -10.43 -21.29
N VAL A 303 6.19 -10.42 -20.42
CA VAL A 303 6.06 -9.45 -19.32
C VAL A 303 7.18 -9.58 -18.28
N LYS A 304 7.61 -10.80 -17.98
CA LYS A 304 8.76 -11.02 -17.08
C LYS A 304 10.04 -10.44 -17.70
N ASN A 305 10.21 -10.56 -19.00
CA ASN A 305 11.33 -9.95 -19.72
C ASN A 305 11.29 -8.41 -19.66
N ASP A 306 10.12 -7.80 -19.83
CA ASP A 306 9.98 -6.33 -19.79
C ASP A 306 10.35 -5.75 -18.43
N ASN A 307 9.92 -6.36 -17.33
CA ASN A 307 10.29 -5.93 -16.01
C ASN A 307 11.79 -6.09 -15.72
N ALA A 308 12.38 -7.20 -16.17
CA ALA A 308 13.82 -7.43 -16.04
C ALA A 308 14.62 -6.42 -16.85
N LEU A 309 14.18 -6.10 -18.09
CA LEU A 309 14.80 -5.09 -18.93
C LEU A 309 14.67 -3.68 -18.33
N ARG A 310 13.49 -3.32 -17.82
CA ARG A 310 13.29 -2.04 -17.13
C ARG A 310 14.22 -1.91 -15.93
N LEU A 311 14.29 -2.94 -15.08
CA LEU A 311 15.19 -2.93 -13.93
C LEU A 311 16.65 -2.87 -14.34
N ARG A 312 17.02 -3.58 -15.40
CA ARG A 312 18.39 -3.56 -15.95
C ARG A 312 18.79 -2.14 -16.38
N HIS A 313 17.95 -1.44 -17.14
CA HIS A 313 18.22 -0.05 -17.54
C HIS A 313 18.38 0.88 -16.33
N LEU A 314 17.50 0.73 -15.33
CA LEU A 314 17.60 1.51 -14.09
C LEU A 314 18.94 1.25 -13.35
N LEU A 315 19.35 -0.01 -13.26
CA LEU A 315 20.61 -0.39 -12.61
C LEU A 315 21.84 0.06 -13.43
N GLU A 316 21.82 -0.06 -14.76
CA GLU A 316 22.88 0.43 -15.62
C GLU A 316 23.11 1.93 -15.46
N GLU A 317 22.04 2.72 -15.42
CA GLU A 317 22.14 4.16 -15.18
C GLU A 317 22.62 4.47 -13.75
N ALA A 318 22.06 3.81 -12.76
CA ALA A 318 22.41 4.05 -11.35
C ALA A 318 23.86 3.70 -11.03
N LEU A 319 24.41 2.66 -11.67
CA LEU A 319 25.76 2.14 -11.42
C LEU A 319 26.87 2.82 -12.24
N LYS A 320 26.54 3.80 -13.09
CA LYS A 320 27.54 4.74 -13.65
C LYS A 320 28.27 5.50 -12.56
N THR A 321 27.64 5.68 -11.40
CA THR A 321 28.28 6.11 -10.16
C THR A 321 28.37 4.95 -9.19
N PRO A 322 29.55 4.73 -8.55
CA PRO A 322 29.70 3.66 -7.56
C PRO A 322 28.64 3.76 -6.46
N LYS A 323 28.02 2.63 -6.13
CA LYS A 323 27.01 2.53 -5.06
C LYS A 323 27.38 1.43 -4.08
N THR A 324 27.21 1.72 -2.81
CA THR A 324 27.25 0.69 -1.78
C THR A 324 26.04 -0.24 -1.90
N ASN A 325 26.13 -1.43 -1.32
CA ASN A 325 24.98 -2.34 -1.24
C ASN A 325 23.76 -1.70 -0.54
N LYS A 326 23.96 -0.76 0.40
CA LYS A 326 22.90 -0.03 1.08
C LYS A 326 22.19 0.93 0.13
N GLU A 327 22.95 1.77 -0.56
CA GLU A 327 22.40 2.73 -1.54
C GLU A 327 21.69 2.02 -2.68
N LEU A 328 22.24 0.87 -3.13
CA LEU A 328 21.62 0.10 -4.19
C LEU A 328 20.34 -0.61 -3.73
N TYR A 329 20.32 -1.14 -2.49
CA TYR A 329 19.10 -1.69 -1.90
C TYR A 329 17.99 -0.63 -1.83
N GLU A 330 18.30 0.55 -1.30
CA GLU A 330 17.33 1.65 -1.23
C GLU A 330 16.85 2.09 -2.63
N PHE A 331 17.78 2.20 -3.59
CA PHE A 331 17.44 2.51 -4.97
C PHE A 331 16.46 1.49 -5.57
N VAL A 332 16.72 0.20 -5.41
CA VAL A 332 15.88 -0.89 -5.92
C VAL A 332 14.48 -0.83 -5.32
N VAL A 333 14.39 -0.69 -4.00
CA VAL A 333 13.13 -0.65 -3.27
C VAL A 333 12.32 0.62 -3.62
N ARG A 334 12.97 1.79 -3.76
CA ARG A 334 12.31 3.03 -4.19
C ARG A 334 11.78 2.99 -5.63
N ASN A 335 12.38 2.16 -6.48
CA ASN A 335 11.89 1.90 -7.84
C ASN A 335 10.85 0.75 -7.90
N GLU A 336 10.32 0.36 -6.74
CA GLU A 336 9.26 -0.65 -6.57
C GLU A 336 9.64 -2.07 -7.01
N PHE A 337 10.93 -2.38 -7.04
CA PHE A 337 11.44 -3.74 -7.21
C PHE A 337 11.86 -4.37 -5.90
N LEU A 338 11.83 -5.70 -5.86
CA LEU A 338 12.33 -6.46 -4.72
C LEU A 338 13.83 -6.75 -4.86
N PRO A 339 14.57 -6.89 -3.75
CA PRO A 339 15.97 -7.28 -3.78
C PRO A 339 16.25 -8.56 -4.58
N LYS A 340 15.33 -9.52 -4.59
CA LYS A 340 15.45 -10.75 -5.40
C LYS A 340 15.51 -10.45 -6.90
N HIS A 341 14.70 -9.52 -7.40
CA HIS A 341 14.71 -9.11 -8.81
C HIS A 341 16.04 -8.47 -9.19
N ALA A 342 16.55 -7.58 -8.34
CA ALA A 342 17.85 -6.96 -8.57
C ALA A 342 19.00 -7.97 -8.53
N ASN A 343 18.97 -8.94 -7.61
CA ASN A 343 20.00 -9.99 -7.56
C ASN A 343 20.04 -10.82 -8.84
N GLU A 344 18.91 -11.13 -9.46
CA GLU A 344 18.84 -11.84 -10.74
C GLU A 344 19.51 -11.01 -11.85
N VAL A 345 19.10 -9.76 -12.02
CA VAL A 345 19.63 -8.86 -13.04
C VAL A 345 21.13 -8.57 -12.83
N LEU A 346 21.57 -8.34 -11.61
CA LEU A 346 22.97 -8.09 -11.28
C LEU A 346 23.88 -9.32 -11.56
N LYS A 347 23.37 -10.54 -11.37
CA LYS A 347 24.09 -11.77 -11.76
C LYS A 347 24.33 -11.84 -13.26
N GLU A 348 23.30 -11.50 -14.04
CA GLU A 348 23.42 -11.44 -15.50
C GLU A 348 24.41 -10.35 -15.92
N MET A 349 24.30 -9.14 -15.35
CA MET A 349 25.22 -8.04 -15.61
C MET A 349 26.66 -8.40 -15.28
N GLN A 350 26.92 -9.02 -14.13
CA GLN A 350 28.26 -9.47 -13.73
C GLN A 350 28.85 -10.51 -14.69
N SER A 351 28.01 -11.30 -15.33
CA SER A 351 28.44 -12.35 -16.26
C SER A 351 28.64 -11.84 -17.69
N SER A 352 27.88 -10.83 -18.11
CA SER A 352 27.86 -10.34 -19.49
C SER A 352 28.60 -9.03 -19.72
N ASN A 353 28.84 -8.24 -18.67
CA ASN A 353 29.48 -6.93 -18.77
C ASN A 353 30.87 -6.95 -18.10
N PRO A 354 31.98 -6.94 -18.87
CA PRO A 354 33.34 -6.94 -18.32
C PRO A 354 33.69 -5.67 -17.52
N LYS A 355 32.93 -4.58 -17.70
CA LYS A 355 33.10 -3.32 -16.97
C LYS A 355 32.35 -3.33 -15.62
N PHE A 356 31.55 -4.35 -15.33
CA PHE A 356 30.84 -4.50 -14.07
C PHE A 356 31.77 -5.02 -12.99
N SER A 357 31.89 -4.32 -11.88
CA SER A 357 32.75 -4.70 -10.78
C SER A 357 32.04 -4.61 -9.43
N VAL A 358 32.41 -5.53 -8.52
CA VAL A 358 31.97 -5.56 -7.15
C VAL A 358 33.20 -5.63 -6.25
N VAL A 359 33.38 -4.64 -5.40
CA VAL A 359 34.57 -4.48 -4.56
C VAL A 359 34.16 -4.56 -3.09
N ASP A 360 34.85 -5.39 -2.33
CA ASP A 360 34.66 -5.47 -0.88
C ASP A 360 35.20 -4.18 -0.21
N VAL A 361 34.37 -3.56 0.61
CA VAL A 361 34.66 -2.25 1.23
C VAL A 361 35.87 -2.33 2.17
N LYS A 362 36.04 -3.44 2.91
CA LYS A 362 37.10 -3.58 3.92
C LYS A 362 38.45 -3.86 3.31
N THR A 363 38.49 -4.69 2.26
CA THR A 363 39.73 -5.17 1.67
C THR A 363 40.16 -4.42 0.43
N GLY A 364 39.26 -3.70 -0.22
CA GLY A 364 39.46 -3.05 -1.51
C GLY A 364 39.65 -4.03 -2.67
N LYS A 365 39.45 -5.34 -2.46
CA LYS A 365 39.62 -6.40 -3.45
C LYS A 365 38.30 -6.76 -4.09
N SER A 366 38.35 -7.45 -5.25
CA SER A 366 37.13 -7.98 -5.89
C SER A 366 36.37 -8.87 -4.90
N ALA A 367 35.10 -8.62 -4.77
CA ALA A 367 34.21 -9.40 -3.91
C ALA A 367 33.93 -10.77 -4.50
N ARG A 368 33.41 -11.68 -3.69
CA ARG A 368 32.97 -13.01 -4.12
C ARG A 368 31.87 -12.86 -5.22
N LYS A 369 31.92 -13.72 -6.22
CA LYS A 369 30.92 -13.74 -7.31
C LYS A 369 29.49 -13.82 -6.76
N ASN A 370 28.59 -13.01 -7.32
CA ASN A 370 27.18 -12.90 -6.92
C ASN A 370 26.91 -12.44 -5.48
N ALA A 371 27.89 -11.85 -4.82
CA ALA A 371 27.76 -11.36 -3.44
C ALA A 371 27.40 -9.86 -3.42
N PHE A 372 26.14 -9.54 -3.70
CA PHE A 372 25.65 -8.15 -3.77
C PHE A 372 25.13 -7.63 -2.44
N TYR A 373 24.80 -8.50 -1.49
CA TYR A 373 24.30 -8.18 -0.14
C TYR A 373 23.08 -7.25 -0.11
N LEU A 374 22.16 -7.42 -1.05
CA LEU A 374 20.92 -6.66 -1.14
C LEU A 374 19.85 -7.31 -0.25
N SER A 375 19.76 -6.85 0.98
CA SER A 375 18.70 -7.23 1.92
C SER A 375 18.59 -6.18 3.03
N TYR A 376 17.43 -6.11 3.68
CA TYR A 376 17.22 -5.22 4.82
C TYR A 376 18.26 -5.42 5.95
N LYS A 377 18.65 -6.67 6.22
CA LYS A 377 19.69 -6.97 7.21
C LYS A 377 21.00 -6.23 6.89
N HIS A 378 21.44 -6.25 5.64
CA HIS A 378 22.66 -5.57 5.21
C HIS A 378 22.48 -4.07 5.02
N TYR A 379 21.26 -3.62 4.70
CA TYR A 379 20.93 -2.20 4.70
C TYR A 379 21.07 -1.57 6.09
N ASN A 380 20.68 -2.29 7.13
CA ASN A 380 20.74 -1.82 8.52
C ASN A 380 22.11 -2.08 9.21
N SER A 381 23.14 -2.42 8.44
CA SER A 381 24.51 -2.63 8.91
C SER A 381 25.48 -1.75 8.13
N GLU A 382 26.78 -1.79 8.47
CA GLU A 382 27.82 -1.12 7.68
C GLU A 382 27.86 -1.66 6.23
N PRO A 383 28.21 -0.82 5.24
CA PRO A 383 28.36 -1.27 3.85
C PRO A 383 29.38 -2.40 3.72
N VAL A 384 29.04 -3.41 2.92
CA VAL A 384 29.87 -4.59 2.68
C VAL A 384 30.58 -4.52 1.34
N VAL A 385 29.86 -4.09 0.30
CA VAL A 385 30.42 -3.99 -1.06
C VAL A 385 30.06 -2.65 -1.70
N ILE A 386 30.89 -2.26 -2.68
CA ILE A 386 30.62 -1.20 -3.65
C ILE A 386 30.46 -1.85 -5.01
N ILE A 387 29.41 -1.50 -5.73
CA ILE A 387 29.05 -1.99 -7.05
C ILE A 387 29.12 -0.84 -8.04
N LYS A 388 29.76 -1.04 -9.18
CA LYS A 388 29.90 -0.02 -10.24
C LYS A 388 30.00 -0.64 -11.62
N ILE A 389 29.72 0.17 -12.63
CA ILE A 389 30.07 -0.08 -14.02
C ILE A 389 31.11 0.97 -14.41
N GLU A 390 32.28 0.55 -14.89
CA GLU A 390 33.29 1.45 -15.40
C GLU A 390 32.84 2.03 -16.74
N LEU A 391 32.96 3.35 -16.91
CA LEU A 391 32.55 4.07 -18.12
C LEU A 391 33.49 3.79 -19.31
#